data_fee46d0bb240e76917f6f3e6a7947a9d
#
_entry.id   fee46d0bb240e76917f6f3e6a7947a9d
#
_cell.length_a   1.000
_cell.length_b   1.000
_cell.length_c   1.000
_cell.angle_alpha   90.00
_cell.angle_beta   90.00
_cell.angle_gamma   90.00
#
_symmetry.space_group_name_H-M   'P 1'
#
loop_
_entity.id
_entity.type
_entity.pdbx_description
1 polymer ?
#
loop_
_entity_poly.entity_id
_entity_poly.type
_entity_poly.pdbx_seq_one_letter_code
_entity_poly.pdbx_strand_id
1 'polypeptide(L)'
;MSSFMKTDKLINLIKITLLLIPLLVISSEVLDINEISYGNDEKQRIDFYKGSSDKVLVWIHGGGWLYGDKRAERWIKRFQNHFIDHQDFNVYMIGYRIGKLTAPNAVDDVICAYKKIIHDASLRNLSTEDIIVAGASAGGHLALMVGLSANYNNKECEGEIPPKAIINIFGITEIKQTSEFLDKTKFFNASNYVKGWIGSDANIDQITKTLSPINILDGINLNILTIHGTSDRWVPYEQAVLLEEKLKDQHQLLTIDGGGHYYFSEEEDEIIRQTISSFLRSNFNMSTKEPQD
;
A
#
# COMPACT_ATOMS: atom_id res chain seq x y z
N MET A 1 50.97 -78.93 -8.96
CA MET A 1 51.37 -78.68 -7.58
C MET A 1 51.10 -77.27 -7.24
N SER A 2 50.19 -77.11 -6.34
CA SER A 2 49.48 -75.85 -5.97
C SER A 2 50.26 -74.95 -5.09
N SER A 3 50.29 -73.68 -5.43
CA SER A 3 50.74 -72.61 -4.52
C SER A 3 49.59 -71.63 -4.29
N PHE A 4 49.07 -71.64 -3.06
CA PHE A 4 48.03 -70.72 -2.60
C PHE A 4 48.68 -69.37 -2.26
N MET A 5 48.23 -68.32 -2.93
CA MET A 5 48.50 -66.93 -2.48
C MET A 5 47.36 -66.41 -1.64
N LYS A 6 47.63 -66.05 -0.39
CA LYS A 6 46.78 -65.38 0.50
C LYS A 6 46.76 -63.86 0.12
N THR A 7 45.59 -63.37 -0.18
CA THR A 7 45.34 -61.88 -0.31
C THR A 7 44.79 -61.37 1.00
N ASP A 8 45.57 -60.61 1.72
CA ASP A 8 45.11 -59.82 2.88
C ASP A 8 44.31 -58.61 2.37
N LYS A 9 43.00 -58.59 2.71
CA LYS A 9 42.15 -57.45 2.48
C LYS A 9 42.32 -56.44 3.62
N LEU A 10 42.96 -55.32 3.29
CA LEU A 10 43.01 -54.15 4.14
C LEU A 10 41.62 -53.49 4.15
N ILE A 11 40.89 -53.57 5.26
CA ILE A 11 39.62 -52.85 5.46
C ILE A 11 39.93 -51.46 5.95
N ASN A 12 39.84 -50.47 5.07
CA ASN A 12 39.89 -49.07 5.43
C ASN A 12 38.56 -48.65 6.11
N LEU A 13 38.63 -48.43 7.41
CA LEU A 13 37.55 -47.90 8.23
C LEU A 13 37.45 -46.40 7.95
N ILE A 14 36.56 -45.99 7.07
CA ILE A 14 36.20 -44.57 6.87
C ILE A 14 35.38 -44.12 8.09
N LYS A 15 35.96 -43.37 8.97
CA LYS A 15 35.26 -42.65 10.04
C LYS A 15 34.43 -41.54 9.40
N ILE A 16 33.15 -41.74 9.22
CA ILE A 16 32.22 -40.67 8.87
C ILE A 16 32.00 -39.84 10.15
N THR A 17 32.66 -38.71 10.23
CA THR A 17 32.37 -37.72 11.25
C THR A 17 31.10 -36.98 10.82
N LEU A 18 29.97 -37.33 11.42
CA LEU A 18 28.74 -36.59 11.27
C LEU A 18 28.95 -35.22 11.90
N LEU A 19 29.19 -34.21 11.08
CA LEU A 19 29.07 -32.81 11.52
C LEU A 19 27.58 -32.55 11.76
N LEU A 20 27.17 -32.51 13.01
CA LEU A 20 25.91 -31.93 13.46
C LEU A 20 25.95 -30.43 13.17
N ILE A 21 25.49 -30.03 12.00
CA ILE A 21 25.15 -28.63 11.74
C ILE A 21 23.94 -28.34 12.63
N PRO A 22 24.02 -27.41 13.58
CA PRO A 22 22.84 -27.01 14.31
C PRO A 22 21.86 -26.42 13.30
N LEU A 23 20.71 -27.07 13.13
CA LEU A 23 19.58 -26.52 12.42
C LEU A 23 19.21 -25.23 13.18
N LEU A 24 19.67 -24.09 12.67
CA LEU A 24 19.14 -22.79 13.07
C LEU A 24 17.64 -22.84 12.72
N VAL A 25 16.85 -23.18 13.71
CA VAL A 25 15.43 -22.92 13.69
C VAL A 25 15.33 -21.39 13.70
N ILE A 26 15.23 -20.80 12.52
CA ILE A 26 14.75 -19.44 12.39
C ILE A 26 13.30 -19.55 12.88
N SER A 27 13.09 -19.21 14.15
CA SER A 27 11.75 -18.97 14.64
C SER A 27 11.20 -17.87 13.73
N SER A 28 10.24 -18.21 12.87
CA SER A 28 9.34 -17.21 12.31
C SER A 28 8.72 -16.54 13.53
N GLU A 29 9.20 -15.36 13.89
CA GLU A 29 8.47 -14.49 14.80
C GLU A 29 7.08 -14.37 14.17
N VAL A 30 6.11 -15.00 14.78
CA VAL A 30 4.71 -14.76 14.48
C VAL A 30 4.53 -13.31 14.84
N LEU A 31 4.47 -12.43 13.83
CA LEU A 31 4.15 -11.03 14.02
C LEU A 31 2.87 -11.00 14.85
N ASP A 32 2.95 -10.43 16.03
CA ASP A 32 1.79 -10.29 16.94
C ASP A 32 0.84 -9.26 16.31
N ILE A 33 -0.05 -9.78 15.45
CA ILE A 33 -1.00 -8.96 14.71
C ILE A 33 -2.16 -8.67 15.64
N ASN A 34 -2.28 -7.41 16.07
CA ASN A 34 -3.43 -6.94 16.80
C ASN A 34 -4.50 -6.49 15.81
N GLU A 35 -5.58 -7.27 15.65
CA GLU A 35 -6.70 -6.93 14.78
C GLU A 35 -7.71 -6.06 15.50
N ILE A 36 -8.06 -4.92 14.91
CA ILE A 36 -8.96 -3.89 15.44
C ILE A 36 -10.20 -3.81 14.55
N SER A 37 -11.39 -3.97 15.14
CA SER A 37 -12.65 -3.74 14.45
C SER A 37 -13.00 -2.25 14.44
N TYR A 38 -13.46 -1.73 13.28
CA TYR A 38 -14.00 -0.39 13.14
C TYR A 38 -15.45 -0.36 12.62
N GLY A 39 -16.02 -1.52 12.33
CA GLY A 39 -17.40 -1.68 11.88
C GLY A 39 -17.89 -3.11 12.04
N ASN A 40 -19.12 -3.37 11.60
CA ASN A 40 -19.81 -4.64 11.79
C ASN A 40 -19.49 -5.68 10.71
N ASP A 41 -19.02 -5.26 9.53
CA ASP A 41 -18.65 -6.15 8.45
C ASP A 41 -17.31 -6.84 8.76
N GLU A 42 -17.15 -8.09 8.31
CA GLU A 42 -15.91 -8.85 8.48
C GLU A 42 -14.71 -8.22 7.79
N LYS A 43 -14.92 -7.41 6.75
CA LYS A 43 -13.88 -6.66 6.04
C LYS A 43 -13.49 -5.36 6.75
N GLN A 44 -14.32 -4.86 7.65
CA GLN A 44 -14.05 -3.64 8.41
C GLN A 44 -13.12 -3.92 9.59
N ARG A 45 -11.88 -4.32 9.27
CA ARG A 45 -10.81 -4.69 10.21
C ARG A 45 -9.50 -4.02 9.83
N ILE A 46 -8.76 -3.64 10.85
CA ILE A 46 -7.42 -3.05 10.74
C ILE A 46 -6.45 -4.01 11.41
N ASP A 47 -5.33 -4.30 10.76
CA ASP A 47 -4.20 -5.01 11.37
C ASP A 47 -3.18 -3.98 11.86
N PHE A 48 -2.80 -4.07 13.12
CA PHE A 48 -1.76 -3.24 13.72
C PHE A 48 -0.47 -4.04 13.87
N TYR A 49 0.62 -3.47 13.36
CA TYR A 49 1.99 -3.98 13.48
C TYR A 49 2.81 -2.95 14.24
N LYS A 50 3.35 -3.37 15.39
CA LYS A 50 4.10 -2.48 16.26
C LYS A 50 5.49 -2.20 15.70
N GLY A 51 5.84 -0.93 15.60
CA GLY A 51 7.19 -0.43 15.32
C GLY A 51 7.95 -0.05 16.60
N SER A 52 9.13 0.53 16.43
CA SER A 52 10.01 0.96 17.53
C SER A 52 9.97 2.47 17.80
N SER A 53 9.36 3.26 16.90
CA SER A 53 9.17 4.71 17.06
C SER A 53 7.73 5.02 17.50
N ASP A 54 7.40 6.31 17.63
CA ASP A 54 6.02 6.79 17.81
C ASP A 54 5.30 7.11 16.49
N LYS A 55 5.99 6.99 15.36
CA LYS A 55 5.47 7.32 14.02
C LYS A 55 4.45 6.30 13.53
N VAL A 56 3.47 6.80 12.79
CA VAL A 56 2.36 5.99 12.28
C VAL A 56 2.30 6.04 10.76
N LEU A 57 2.24 4.87 10.15
CA LEU A 57 2.00 4.67 8.73
C LEU A 57 0.74 3.82 8.53
N VAL A 58 -0.19 4.32 7.74
CA VAL A 58 -1.41 3.61 7.34
C VAL A 58 -1.24 3.11 5.92
N TRP A 59 -1.51 1.82 5.70
CA TRP A 59 -1.45 1.19 4.39
C TRP A 59 -2.82 0.73 3.92
N ILE A 60 -3.19 1.09 2.68
CA ILE A 60 -4.45 0.71 2.04
C ILE A 60 -4.16 -0.11 0.79
N HIS A 61 -4.66 -1.33 0.74
CA HIS A 61 -4.45 -2.25 -0.38
C HIS A 61 -5.25 -1.86 -1.62
N GLY A 62 -4.78 -2.29 -2.80
CA GLY A 62 -5.50 -2.14 -4.06
C GLY A 62 -6.44 -3.31 -4.37
N GLY A 63 -6.93 -3.36 -5.62
CA GLY A 63 -7.81 -4.43 -6.12
C GLY A 63 -9.05 -3.93 -6.85
N GLY A 64 -9.04 -2.68 -7.34
CA GLY A 64 -10.13 -2.08 -8.11
C GLY A 64 -11.44 -1.99 -7.32
N TRP A 65 -11.37 -1.91 -5.98
CA TRP A 65 -12.50 -1.93 -5.05
C TRP A 65 -13.36 -3.21 -5.10
N LEU A 66 -13.03 -4.14 -6.02
CA LEU A 66 -13.75 -5.40 -6.23
C LEU A 66 -13.12 -6.58 -5.51
N TYR A 67 -11.80 -6.53 -5.34
CA TYR A 67 -10.98 -7.63 -4.84
C TYR A 67 -9.89 -7.11 -3.90
N GLY A 68 -9.25 -8.03 -3.22
CA GLY A 68 -8.10 -7.74 -2.38
C GLY A 68 -8.36 -8.05 -0.92
N ASP A 69 -7.29 -7.97 -0.18
CA ASP A 69 -7.29 -8.14 1.27
C ASP A 69 -6.04 -7.48 1.83
N LYS A 70 -6.11 -6.92 3.05
CA LYS A 70 -4.97 -6.29 3.74
C LYS A 70 -3.80 -7.25 3.97
N ARG A 71 -4.07 -8.58 4.02
CA ARG A 71 -3.08 -9.65 4.20
C ARG A 71 -2.67 -10.34 2.90
N ALA A 72 -3.16 -9.88 1.74
CA ALA A 72 -2.78 -10.49 0.47
C ALA A 72 -1.29 -10.28 0.19
N GLU A 73 -0.57 -11.37 -0.06
CA GLU A 73 0.90 -11.42 -0.20
C GLU A 73 1.45 -10.35 -1.16
N ARG A 74 0.79 -10.14 -2.30
CA ARG A 74 1.21 -9.14 -3.30
C ARG A 74 1.23 -7.70 -2.75
N TRP A 75 0.28 -7.36 -1.85
CA TRP A 75 0.20 -6.03 -1.26
C TRP A 75 1.17 -5.87 -0.10
N ILE A 76 1.36 -6.95 0.69
CA ILE A 76 2.38 -6.99 1.74
C ILE A 76 3.77 -6.86 1.14
N LYS A 77 4.10 -7.61 0.08
CA LYS A 77 5.39 -7.52 -0.60
C LYS A 77 5.64 -6.12 -1.15
N ARG A 78 4.65 -5.52 -1.80
CA ARG A 78 4.78 -4.14 -2.30
C ARG A 78 5.04 -3.16 -1.17
N PHE A 79 4.26 -3.24 -0.10
CA PHE A 79 4.50 -2.44 1.09
C PHE A 79 5.93 -2.63 1.61
N GLN A 80 6.35 -3.87 1.83
CA GLN A 80 7.69 -4.18 2.32
C GLN A 80 8.79 -3.65 1.41
N ASN A 81 8.67 -3.82 0.09
CA ASN A 81 9.67 -3.33 -0.86
C ASN A 81 9.82 -1.81 -0.82
N HIS A 82 8.72 -1.08 -0.71
CA HIS A 82 8.75 0.38 -0.79
C HIS A 82 9.04 1.07 0.56
N PHE A 83 8.73 0.41 1.67
CA PHE A 83 8.86 0.98 3.02
C PHE A 83 9.87 0.23 3.91
N ILE A 84 10.76 -0.56 3.32
CA ILE A 84 11.75 -1.36 4.07
C ILE A 84 12.66 -0.50 4.95
N ASP A 85 12.96 0.73 4.56
CA ASP A 85 13.79 1.68 5.29
C ASP A 85 13.06 2.33 6.48
N HIS A 86 11.76 2.05 6.64
CA HIS A 86 10.87 2.65 7.64
C HIS A 86 10.23 1.60 8.55
N GLN A 87 10.98 0.55 8.89
CA GLN A 87 10.53 -0.53 9.78
C GLN A 87 10.33 -0.08 11.24
N ASP A 88 10.78 1.12 11.59
CA ASP A 88 10.56 1.73 12.89
C ASP A 88 9.12 2.28 13.06
N PHE A 89 8.38 2.46 11.97
CA PHE A 89 6.99 2.93 12.03
C PHE A 89 6.04 1.87 12.60
N ASN A 90 5.03 2.35 13.32
CA ASN A 90 3.85 1.55 13.64
C ASN A 90 2.94 1.53 12.41
N VAL A 91 2.57 0.36 11.94
CA VAL A 91 1.84 0.20 10.68
C VAL A 91 0.42 -0.27 10.95
N TYR A 92 -0.56 0.44 10.40
CA TYR A 92 -1.96 0.03 10.35
C TYR A 92 -2.33 -0.35 8.91
N MET A 93 -2.72 -1.60 8.69
CA MET A 93 -3.19 -2.07 7.38
C MET A 93 -4.72 -2.16 7.38
N ILE A 94 -5.36 -1.37 6.52
CA ILE A 94 -6.82 -1.27 6.47
C ILE A 94 -7.39 -2.32 5.52
N GLY A 95 -8.34 -3.14 6.03
CA GLY A 95 -9.31 -3.86 5.21
C GLY A 95 -10.58 -3.01 5.06
N TYR A 96 -11.28 -3.12 3.95
CA TYR A 96 -12.49 -2.36 3.64
C TYR A 96 -13.45 -3.22 2.81
N ARG A 97 -14.74 -2.87 2.80
CA ARG A 97 -15.76 -3.59 2.01
C ARG A 97 -15.47 -3.47 0.52
N ILE A 98 -15.42 -4.61 -0.14
CA ILE A 98 -15.14 -4.76 -1.56
C ILE A 98 -16.28 -5.49 -2.26
N GLY A 99 -16.40 -5.32 -3.57
CA GLY A 99 -17.35 -6.09 -4.37
C GLY A 99 -18.05 -5.26 -5.44
N LYS A 100 -18.84 -5.94 -6.24
CA LYS A 100 -19.64 -5.30 -7.27
C LYS A 100 -20.77 -4.48 -6.63
N LEU A 101 -21.03 -3.29 -7.20
CA LEU A 101 -22.14 -2.40 -6.79
C LEU A 101 -22.03 -1.95 -5.32
N THR A 102 -20.82 -1.82 -4.80
CA THR A 102 -20.60 -1.44 -3.40
C THR A 102 -20.15 0.02 -3.21
N ALA A 103 -20.04 0.81 -4.28
CA ALA A 103 -19.73 2.22 -4.13
C ALA A 103 -20.88 2.93 -3.35
N PRO A 104 -20.57 3.80 -2.38
CA PRO A 104 -19.24 4.32 -1.99
C PRO A 104 -18.56 3.59 -0.82
N ASN A 105 -19.04 2.42 -0.39
CA ASN A 105 -18.66 1.76 0.85
C ASN A 105 -17.15 1.74 1.15
N ALA A 106 -16.31 1.49 0.14
CA ALA A 106 -14.86 1.45 0.33
C ALA A 106 -14.29 2.80 0.81
N VAL A 107 -14.84 3.92 0.31
CA VAL A 107 -14.43 5.28 0.72
C VAL A 107 -14.89 5.57 2.14
N ASP A 108 -16.15 5.29 2.44
CA ASP A 108 -16.70 5.47 3.78
C ASP A 108 -15.91 4.65 4.81
N ASP A 109 -15.60 3.42 4.47
CA ASP A 109 -14.87 2.50 5.33
C ASP A 109 -13.47 3.01 5.67
N VAL A 110 -12.69 3.46 4.70
CA VAL A 110 -11.30 3.90 4.98
C VAL A 110 -11.27 5.20 5.78
N ILE A 111 -12.24 6.08 5.61
CA ILE A 111 -12.39 7.30 6.42
C ILE A 111 -12.73 6.94 7.87
N CYS A 112 -13.68 6.01 8.07
CA CYS A 112 -14.03 5.52 9.40
C CYS A 112 -12.87 4.73 10.05
N ALA A 113 -12.15 3.94 9.27
CA ALA A 113 -10.95 3.23 9.73
C ALA A 113 -9.87 4.22 10.17
N TYR A 114 -9.64 5.29 9.42
CA TYR A 114 -8.66 6.31 9.77
C TYR A 114 -9.01 7.02 11.08
N LYS A 115 -10.27 7.38 11.29
CA LYS A 115 -10.77 7.88 12.57
C LYS A 115 -10.49 6.90 13.73
N LYS A 116 -10.74 5.61 13.52
CA LYS A 116 -10.45 4.56 14.50
C LYS A 116 -8.95 4.45 14.79
N ILE A 117 -8.10 4.61 13.75
CA ILE A 117 -6.64 4.59 13.88
C ILE A 117 -6.15 5.75 14.73
N ILE A 118 -6.63 6.98 14.52
CA ILE A 118 -6.25 8.15 15.34
C ILE A 118 -6.56 7.86 16.82
N HIS A 119 -7.74 7.34 17.09
CA HIS A 119 -8.13 7.00 18.47
C HIS A 119 -7.24 5.89 19.06
N ASP A 120 -6.97 4.81 18.34
CA ASP A 120 -6.13 3.69 18.80
C ASP A 120 -4.66 4.13 18.97
N ALA A 121 -4.13 4.94 18.05
CA ALA A 121 -2.78 5.51 18.13
C ALA A 121 -2.63 6.37 19.39
N SER A 122 -3.61 7.22 19.71
CA SER A 122 -3.64 8.02 20.93
C SER A 122 -3.60 7.12 22.17
N LEU A 123 -4.38 6.05 22.21
CA LEU A 123 -4.37 5.10 23.35
C LEU A 123 -3.03 4.38 23.51
N ARG A 124 -2.28 4.24 22.43
CA ARG A 124 -0.93 3.63 22.41
C ARG A 124 0.20 4.63 22.66
N ASN A 125 -0.11 5.91 22.87
CA ASN A 125 0.85 7.01 22.96
C ASN A 125 1.71 7.16 21.69
N LEU A 126 1.14 6.92 20.52
CA LEU A 126 1.76 7.16 19.22
C LEU A 126 1.40 8.56 18.72
N SER A 127 2.18 9.10 17.76
CA SER A 127 1.89 10.40 17.15
C SER A 127 0.57 10.33 16.36
N THR A 128 -0.32 11.28 16.62
CA THR A 128 -1.58 11.46 15.88
C THR A 128 -1.53 12.64 14.92
N GLU A 129 -0.51 13.49 15.03
CA GLU A 129 -0.33 14.66 14.17
C GLU A 129 0.52 14.39 12.92
N ASP A 130 1.33 13.34 12.99
CA ASP A 130 2.29 12.96 11.93
C ASP A 130 1.94 11.61 11.28
N ILE A 131 0.65 11.35 11.06
CA ILE A 131 0.20 10.13 10.39
C ILE A 131 0.42 10.25 8.88
N ILE A 132 1.05 9.24 8.28
CA ILE A 132 1.18 9.08 6.84
C ILE A 132 0.14 8.08 6.37
N VAL A 133 -0.56 8.38 5.28
CA VAL A 133 -1.45 7.42 4.63
C VAL A 133 -0.92 7.08 3.25
N ALA A 134 -0.67 5.80 3.01
CA ALA A 134 -0.16 5.28 1.76
C ALA A 134 -1.09 4.22 1.18
N GLY A 135 -1.14 4.12 -0.13
CA GLY A 135 -1.91 3.07 -0.79
C GLY A 135 -1.56 2.92 -2.26
N ALA A 136 -1.95 1.78 -2.84
CA ALA A 136 -1.64 1.45 -4.23
C ALA A 136 -2.90 1.16 -5.05
N SER A 137 -2.97 1.65 -6.29
CA SER A 137 -4.12 1.43 -7.20
C SER A 137 -5.42 1.97 -6.58
N ALA A 138 -6.47 1.17 -6.46
CA ALA A 138 -7.67 1.54 -5.69
C ALA A 138 -7.33 2.00 -4.25
N GLY A 139 -6.29 1.42 -3.62
CA GLY A 139 -5.81 1.89 -2.32
C GLY A 139 -5.17 3.27 -2.37
N GLY A 140 -4.50 3.63 -3.47
CA GLY A 140 -3.99 4.99 -3.69
C GLY A 140 -5.12 6.02 -3.81
N HIS A 141 -6.18 5.68 -4.54
CA HIS A 141 -7.42 6.46 -4.56
C HIS A 141 -7.99 6.63 -3.15
N LEU A 142 -8.11 5.54 -2.40
CA LEU A 142 -8.65 5.56 -1.04
C LEU A 142 -7.77 6.37 -0.07
N ALA A 143 -6.43 6.34 -0.24
CA ALA A 143 -5.52 7.17 0.53
C ALA A 143 -5.74 8.67 0.26
N LEU A 144 -5.93 9.05 -1.02
CA LEU A 144 -6.31 10.41 -1.39
C LEU A 144 -7.65 10.80 -0.75
N MET A 145 -8.67 9.94 -0.79
CA MET A 145 -9.98 10.19 -0.18
C MET A 145 -9.90 10.38 1.34
N VAL A 146 -9.01 9.67 2.04
CA VAL A 146 -8.74 9.92 3.48
C VAL A 146 -8.17 11.32 3.67
N GLY A 147 -7.16 11.72 2.87
CA GLY A 147 -6.57 13.05 2.95
C GLY A 147 -7.54 14.19 2.62
N LEU A 148 -8.54 13.89 1.81
CA LEU A 148 -9.57 14.84 1.33
C LEU A 148 -10.89 14.73 2.10
N SER A 149 -10.91 13.97 3.21
CA SER A 149 -12.14 13.65 3.95
C SER A 149 -12.91 14.88 4.45
N ALA A 150 -12.22 16.01 4.69
CA ALA A 150 -12.87 17.28 5.05
C ALA A 150 -13.80 17.81 3.95
N ASN A 151 -13.54 17.50 2.68
CA ASN A 151 -14.34 17.90 1.53
C ASN A 151 -15.32 16.79 1.06
N TYR A 152 -15.20 15.61 1.66
CA TYR A 152 -16.10 14.49 1.41
C TYR A 152 -17.14 14.42 2.53
N ASN A 153 -18.41 14.57 2.17
CA ASN A 153 -19.51 14.58 3.14
C ASN A 153 -19.87 13.15 3.57
N ASN A 154 -19.07 12.59 4.47
CA ASN A 154 -19.38 11.34 5.16
C ASN A 154 -20.03 11.64 6.52
N LYS A 155 -21.33 11.41 6.61
CA LYS A 155 -22.11 11.71 7.83
C LYS A 155 -21.80 10.79 9.02
N GLU A 156 -21.20 9.63 8.78
CA GLU A 156 -20.95 8.62 9.83
C GLU A 156 -19.62 8.85 10.54
N CYS A 157 -18.62 9.41 9.82
CA CYS A 157 -17.25 9.53 10.30
C CYS A 157 -16.66 10.92 10.01
N GLU A 158 -17.37 11.97 10.41
CA GLU A 158 -16.94 13.35 10.17
C GLU A 158 -15.75 13.77 11.06
N GLY A 159 -14.93 14.67 10.50
CA GLY A 159 -14.16 15.66 11.23
C GLY A 159 -13.01 15.13 12.07
N GLU A 160 -11.96 14.66 11.43
CA GLU A 160 -10.74 14.30 12.16
C GLU A 160 -9.53 15.07 11.61
N ILE A 161 -8.43 14.98 12.35
CA ILE A 161 -7.15 15.56 11.96
C ILE A 161 -6.74 14.98 10.61
N PRO A 162 -6.49 15.79 9.57
CA PRO A 162 -6.03 15.26 8.29
C PRO A 162 -4.65 14.58 8.45
N PRO A 163 -4.31 13.59 7.63
CA PRO A 163 -2.98 13.02 7.63
C PRO A 163 -1.93 14.08 7.26
N LYS A 164 -0.72 13.92 7.76
CA LYS A 164 0.40 14.81 7.47
C LYS A 164 0.82 14.78 6.01
N ALA A 165 0.76 13.58 5.42
CA ALA A 165 1.11 13.36 4.03
C ALA A 165 0.41 12.12 3.45
N ILE A 166 0.26 12.12 2.12
CA ILE A 166 -0.24 11.00 1.34
C ILE A 166 0.86 10.49 0.41
N ILE A 167 0.99 9.14 0.34
CA ILE A 167 1.79 8.48 -0.68
C ILE A 167 0.84 7.67 -1.57
N ASN A 168 0.61 8.21 -2.75
CA ASN A 168 -0.28 7.66 -3.76
C ASN A 168 0.52 6.87 -4.80
N ILE A 169 0.44 5.54 -4.76
CA ILE A 169 1.14 4.69 -5.71
C ILE A 169 0.16 4.29 -6.81
N PHE A 170 0.31 4.87 -8.01
CA PHE A 170 -0.55 4.70 -9.20
C PHE A 170 -2.06 4.65 -8.88
N GLY A 171 -2.54 5.52 -8.01
CA GLY A 171 -3.95 5.58 -7.63
C GLY A 171 -4.81 6.34 -8.62
N ILE A 172 -6.10 6.04 -8.59
CA ILE A 172 -7.12 6.68 -9.43
C ILE A 172 -7.44 8.07 -8.86
N THR A 173 -7.39 9.08 -9.69
CA THR A 173 -7.66 10.48 -9.35
C THR A 173 -8.99 10.97 -9.91
N GLU A 174 -9.31 10.53 -11.12
CA GLU A 174 -10.55 10.81 -11.83
C GLU A 174 -11.16 9.50 -12.32
N ILE A 175 -12.27 9.11 -11.69
CA ILE A 175 -12.88 7.79 -11.85
C ILE A 175 -13.49 7.61 -13.25
N LYS A 176 -14.15 8.64 -13.79
CA LYS A 176 -14.78 8.58 -15.12
C LYS A 176 -13.74 8.40 -16.22
N GLN A 177 -12.66 9.18 -16.18
CA GLN A 177 -11.59 9.08 -17.16
C GLN A 177 -10.93 7.70 -17.12
N THR A 178 -10.72 7.13 -15.92
CA THR A 178 -10.22 5.77 -15.77
C THR A 178 -11.19 4.75 -16.38
N SER A 179 -12.50 4.90 -16.17
CA SER A 179 -13.52 4.03 -16.78
C SER A 179 -13.50 4.09 -18.32
N GLU A 180 -13.41 5.29 -18.88
CA GLU A 180 -13.32 5.50 -20.33
C GLU A 180 -12.03 4.92 -20.93
N PHE A 181 -10.91 5.03 -20.21
CA PHE A 181 -9.66 4.41 -20.60
C PHE A 181 -9.78 2.88 -20.66
N LEU A 182 -10.36 2.26 -19.64
CA LEU A 182 -10.56 0.81 -19.58
C LEU A 182 -11.48 0.29 -20.71
N ASP A 183 -12.50 1.05 -21.08
CA ASP A 183 -13.38 0.69 -22.20
C ASP A 183 -12.66 0.74 -23.56
N LYS A 184 -11.71 1.66 -23.72
CA LYS A 184 -10.95 1.83 -24.96
C LYS A 184 -9.84 0.79 -25.10
N THR A 185 -9.14 0.45 -24.01
CA THR A 185 -7.93 -0.39 -24.06
C THR A 185 -8.23 -1.87 -24.24
N LYS A 186 -9.42 -2.37 -23.85
CA LYS A 186 -9.86 -3.78 -23.98
C LYS A 186 -8.78 -4.82 -23.70
N PHE A 187 -7.90 -4.52 -22.75
CA PHE A 187 -6.75 -5.35 -22.43
C PHE A 187 -7.22 -6.64 -21.71
N PHE A 188 -6.99 -7.81 -22.32
CA PHE A 188 -7.29 -9.15 -21.77
C PHE A 188 -8.72 -9.41 -21.30
N ASN A 189 -9.76 -8.96 -21.95
CA ASN A 189 -11.13 -9.12 -21.44
C ASN A 189 -11.31 -8.61 -20.00
N ALA A 190 -10.37 -7.77 -19.52
CA ALA A 190 -10.49 -7.16 -18.22
C ALA A 190 -11.77 -6.34 -18.21
N SER A 191 -12.75 -6.80 -17.46
CA SER A 191 -13.98 -6.06 -17.24
C SER A 191 -13.61 -4.72 -16.61
N ASN A 192 -14.25 -3.63 -17.08
CA ASN A 192 -14.08 -2.33 -16.50
C ASN A 192 -14.43 -2.39 -14.99
N TYR A 193 -13.40 -2.43 -14.14
CA TYR A 193 -13.59 -2.59 -12.70
C TYR A 193 -14.29 -1.39 -12.07
N VAL A 194 -14.20 -0.21 -12.68
CA VAL A 194 -14.94 0.98 -12.24
C VAL A 194 -16.44 0.75 -12.39
N LYS A 195 -16.88 0.30 -13.57
CA LYS A 195 -18.29 -0.06 -13.81
C LYS A 195 -18.73 -1.23 -12.92
N GLY A 196 -17.83 -2.15 -12.65
CA GLY A 196 -18.09 -3.24 -11.70
C GLY A 196 -18.41 -2.72 -10.31
N TRP A 197 -17.66 -1.73 -9.82
CA TRP A 197 -17.82 -1.16 -8.49
C TRP A 197 -19.03 -0.22 -8.38
N ILE A 198 -19.19 0.69 -9.34
CA ILE A 198 -20.23 1.74 -9.32
C ILE A 198 -21.60 1.21 -9.80
N GLY A 199 -21.62 0.29 -10.78
CA GLY A 199 -22.83 -0.15 -11.45
C GLY A 199 -22.97 0.42 -12.87
N SER A 200 -24.20 0.76 -13.27
CA SER A 200 -24.49 1.23 -14.61
C SER A 200 -23.94 2.63 -14.91
N ASP A 201 -23.71 2.92 -16.20
CA ASP A 201 -23.23 4.22 -16.69
C ASP A 201 -24.07 5.43 -16.23
N ALA A 202 -25.36 5.22 -15.98
CA ALA A 202 -26.27 6.29 -15.52
C ALA A 202 -25.88 6.88 -14.15
N ASN A 203 -25.20 6.12 -13.30
CA ASN A 203 -24.78 6.57 -11.98
C ASN A 203 -23.34 7.12 -11.96
N ILE A 204 -22.55 6.85 -13.01
CA ILE A 204 -21.12 7.18 -13.00
C ILE A 204 -20.90 8.69 -12.87
N ASP A 205 -21.66 9.52 -13.58
CA ASP A 205 -21.51 10.97 -13.57
C ASP A 205 -21.83 11.59 -12.19
N GLN A 206 -22.78 11.03 -11.47
CA GLN A 206 -23.13 11.50 -10.13
C GLN A 206 -22.08 11.06 -9.09
N ILE A 207 -21.72 9.78 -9.12
CA ILE A 207 -20.79 9.19 -8.14
C ILE A 207 -19.37 9.75 -8.31
N THR A 208 -18.93 9.96 -9.55
CA THR A 208 -17.58 10.49 -9.81
C THR A 208 -17.40 11.92 -9.35
N LYS A 209 -18.45 12.72 -9.23
CA LYS A 209 -18.37 14.08 -8.70
C LYS A 209 -17.88 14.13 -7.25
N THR A 210 -18.28 13.14 -6.46
CA THR A 210 -17.98 13.09 -5.03
C THR A 210 -16.84 12.14 -4.68
N LEU A 211 -16.63 11.10 -5.51
CA LEU A 211 -15.63 10.08 -5.26
C LEU A 211 -14.34 10.26 -6.06
N SER A 212 -14.25 11.20 -7.01
CA SER A 212 -13.00 11.49 -7.70
C SER A 212 -12.21 12.53 -6.90
N PRO A 213 -11.01 12.19 -6.38
CA PRO A 213 -10.16 13.11 -5.65
C PRO A 213 -9.99 14.47 -6.33
N ILE A 214 -9.82 14.49 -7.66
CA ILE A 214 -9.59 15.70 -8.45
C ILE A 214 -10.70 16.75 -8.29
N ASN A 215 -11.90 16.33 -7.95
CA ASN A 215 -13.07 17.20 -7.83
C ASN A 215 -13.26 17.79 -6.43
N ILE A 216 -12.48 17.34 -5.44
CA ILE A 216 -12.62 17.73 -4.04
C ILE A 216 -11.29 18.22 -3.42
N LEU A 217 -10.37 18.71 -4.26
CA LEU A 217 -9.05 19.21 -3.84
C LEU A 217 -9.08 20.63 -3.27
N ASP A 218 -10.16 21.37 -3.40
CA ASP A 218 -10.20 22.79 -3.08
C ASP A 218 -9.94 23.06 -1.58
N GLY A 219 -9.05 24.01 -1.30
CA GLY A 219 -8.72 24.45 0.07
C GLY A 219 -7.90 23.45 0.89
N ILE A 220 -7.39 22.40 0.30
CA ILE A 220 -6.58 21.39 0.98
C ILE A 220 -5.13 21.83 1.07
N ASN A 221 -4.57 21.72 2.28
CA ASN A 221 -3.14 21.90 2.54
C ASN A 221 -2.54 20.56 2.96
N LEU A 222 -2.16 19.75 1.96
CA LEU A 222 -1.72 18.36 2.15
C LEU A 222 -0.53 18.07 1.25
N ASN A 223 0.54 17.52 1.81
CA ASN A 223 1.69 17.08 1.02
C ASN A 223 1.41 15.70 0.39
N ILE A 224 1.49 15.62 -0.93
CA ILE A 224 1.19 14.39 -1.67
C ILE A 224 2.40 13.99 -2.52
N LEU A 225 2.88 12.75 -2.34
CA LEU A 225 3.78 12.09 -3.26
C LEU A 225 2.98 11.12 -4.12
N THR A 226 3.04 11.28 -5.44
CA THR A 226 2.52 10.29 -6.39
C THR A 226 3.65 9.57 -7.09
N ILE A 227 3.55 8.24 -7.20
CA ILE A 227 4.48 7.37 -7.91
C ILE A 227 3.68 6.67 -9.00
N HIS A 228 4.08 6.82 -10.27
CA HIS A 228 3.31 6.25 -11.38
C HIS A 228 4.19 5.87 -12.56
N GLY A 229 3.92 4.71 -13.16
CA GLY A 229 4.58 4.24 -14.37
C GLY A 229 3.90 4.71 -15.65
N THR A 230 4.68 5.15 -16.64
CA THR A 230 4.14 5.68 -17.92
C THR A 230 3.49 4.62 -18.81
N SER A 231 3.77 3.33 -18.58
CA SER A 231 3.18 2.19 -19.31
C SER A 231 2.11 1.45 -18.51
N ASP A 232 1.51 2.10 -17.52
CA ASP A 232 0.41 1.52 -16.74
C ASP A 232 -0.84 1.31 -17.60
N ARG A 233 -1.33 0.06 -17.64
CA ARG A 233 -2.48 -0.35 -18.46
C ARG A 233 -3.78 -0.53 -17.66
N TRP A 234 -3.73 -0.31 -16.34
CA TRP A 234 -4.88 -0.42 -15.44
C TRP A 234 -5.37 0.93 -14.95
N VAL A 235 -4.43 1.81 -14.64
CA VAL A 235 -4.67 3.19 -14.25
C VAL A 235 -3.82 4.06 -15.17
N PRO A 236 -4.42 4.88 -16.06
CA PRO A 236 -3.66 5.65 -17.01
C PRO A 236 -2.76 6.68 -16.30
N TYR A 237 -1.53 6.88 -16.79
CA TYR A 237 -0.54 7.79 -16.21
C TYR A 237 -1.07 9.22 -16.09
N GLU A 238 -2.00 9.63 -16.94
CA GLU A 238 -2.70 10.91 -16.90
C GLU A 238 -3.37 11.18 -15.55
N GLN A 239 -3.66 10.14 -14.76
CA GLN A 239 -4.19 10.29 -13.40
C GLN A 239 -3.20 10.98 -12.46
N ALA A 240 -1.91 10.72 -12.61
CA ALA A 240 -0.85 11.40 -11.87
C ALA A 240 -0.63 12.83 -12.37
N VAL A 241 -0.67 13.01 -13.70
CA VAL A 241 -0.53 14.34 -14.33
C VAL A 241 -1.63 15.29 -13.89
N LEU A 242 -2.88 14.81 -13.77
CA LEU A 242 -4.00 15.63 -13.27
C LEU A 242 -3.75 16.18 -11.86
N LEU A 243 -3.16 15.38 -10.96
CA LEU A 243 -2.80 15.87 -9.62
C LEU A 243 -1.69 16.92 -9.68
N GLU A 244 -0.65 16.68 -10.50
CA GLU A 244 0.45 17.63 -10.69
C GLU A 244 -0.04 18.99 -11.16
N GLU A 245 -0.91 19.00 -12.18
CA GLU A 245 -1.47 20.23 -12.73
C GLU A 245 -2.32 21.03 -11.71
N LYS A 246 -3.02 20.31 -10.83
CA LYS A 246 -3.93 20.92 -9.84
C LYS A 246 -3.23 21.39 -8.58
N LEU A 247 -2.30 20.61 -8.05
CA LEU A 247 -1.71 20.81 -6.73
C LEU A 247 -0.37 21.55 -6.77
N LYS A 248 0.35 21.52 -7.90
CA LYS A 248 1.63 22.21 -8.09
C LYS A 248 2.61 21.98 -6.92
N ASP A 249 2.93 23.01 -6.17
CA ASP A 249 3.94 22.99 -5.09
C ASP A 249 3.58 22.05 -3.92
N GLN A 250 2.34 21.60 -3.81
CA GLN A 250 1.88 20.65 -2.78
C GLN A 250 1.98 19.18 -3.24
N HIS A 251 2.44 18.97 -4.46
CA HIS A 251 2.53 17.64 -5.07
C HIS A 251 3.95 17.36 -5.56
N GLN A 252 4.42 16.16 -5.28
CA GLN A 252 5.63 15.61 -5.86
C GLN A 252 5.24 14.41 -6.72
N LEU A 253 5.65 14.39 -7.98
CA LEU A 253 5.44 13.28 -8.89
C LEU A 253 6.76 12.56 -9.17
N LEU A 254 6.81 11.27 -8.84
CA LEU A 254 7.83 10.35 -9.34
C LEU A 254 7.28 9.59 -10.54
N THR A 255 7.79 9.92 -11.72
CA THR A 255 7.48 9.19 -12.96
C THR A 255 8.47 8.04 -13.16
N ILE A 256 7.97 6.83 -13.33
CA ILE A 256 8.76 5.67 -13.71
C ILE A 256 8.55 5.45 -15.22
N ASP A 257 9.54 5.83 -16.03
CA ASP A 257 9.44 5.71 -17.49
C ASP A 257 9.43 4.24 -17.92
N GLY A 258 8.43 3.85 -18.72
CA GLY A 258 8.19 2.46 -19.11
C GLY A 258 7.61 1.59 -17.99
N GLY A 259 7.53 2.08 -16.76
CA GLY A 259 7.00 1.35 -15.61
C GLY A 259 5.53 0.97 -15.78
N GLY A 260 5.15 -0.23 -15.31
CA GLY A 260 3.80 -0.76 -15.36
C GLY A 260 3.03 -0.59 -14.06
N HIS A 261 1.91 -1.33 -13.92
CA HIS A 261 1.06 -1.29 -12.73
C HIS A 261 1.54 -2.20 -11.59
N TYR A 262 2.06 -3.38 -11.91
CA TYR A 262 2.32 -4.41 -10.89
C TYR A 262 3.80 -4.72 -10.67
N TYR A 263 4.62 -4.46 -11.66
CA TYR A 263 6.01 -4.89 -11.63
C TYR A 263 6.91 -3.70 -11.88
N PHE A 264 7.82 -3.48 -10.94
CA PHE A 264 8.96 -2.61 -11.07
C PHE A 264 10.22 -3.48 -11.03
N SER A 265 11.26 -3.06 -11.73
CA SER A 265 12.58 -3.68 -11.61
C SER A 265 13.19 -3.37 -10.23
N GLU A 266 14.24 -4.07 -9.85
CA GLU A 266 14.95 -3.78 -8.60
C GLU A 266 15.50 -2.34 -8.56
N GLU A 267 15.95 -1.83 -9.72
CA GLU A 267 16.43 -0.46 -9.86
C GLU A 267 15.29 0.56 -9.68
N GLU A 268 14.14 0.32 -10.29
CA GLU A 268 12.95 1.16 -10.11
C GLU A 268 12.43 1.12 -8.66
N ASP A 269 12.41 -0.04 -8.02
CA ASP A 269 12.04 -0.19 -6.60
C ASP A 269 13.02 0.58 -5.69
N GLU A 270 14.32 0.62 -6.02
CA GLU A 270 15.30 1.42 -5.29
C GLU A 270 15.04 2.92 -5.43
N ILE A 271 14.78 3.40 -6.64
CA ILE A 271 14.41 4.80 -6.91
C ILE A 271 13.14 5.18 -6.11
N ILE A 272 12.14 4.30 -6.08
CA ILE A 272 10.92 4.48 -5.31
C ILE A 272 11.23 4.61 -3.82
N ARG A 273 12.04 3.71 -3.25
CA ARG A 273 12.45 3.74 -1.83
C ARG A 273 13.15 5.05 -1.47
N GLN A 274 14.13 5.45 -2.27
CA GLN A 274 14.88 6.68 -2.06
C GLN A 274 13.98 7.92 -2.13
N THR A 275 13.03 7.94 -3.07
CA THR A 275 12.07 9.03 -3.21
C THR A 275 11.13 9.10 -2.02
N ILE A 276 10.56 7.98 -1.58
CA ILE A 276 9.73 7.91 -0.37
C ILE A 276 10.53 8.39 0.84
N SER A 277 11.75 7.90 1.04
CA SER A 277 12.61 8.29 2.15
C SER A 277 12.95 9.78 2.13
N SER A 278 13.20 10.35 0.96
CA SER A 278 13.43 11.79 0.79
C SER A 278 12.18 12.61 1.11
N PHE A 279 11.03 12.19 0.58
CA PHE A 279 9.75 12.84 0.85
C PHE A 279 9.38 12.82 2.33
N LEU A 280 9.58 11.69 3.00
CA LEU A 280 9.34 11.57 4.44
C LEU A 280 10.29 12.44 5.25
N ARG A 281 11.58 12.51 4.91
CA ARG A 281 12.53 13.39 5.58
C ARG A 281 12.18 14.87 5.45
N SER A 282 11.71 15.31 4.28
CA SER A 282 11.36 16.72 4.05
C SER A 282 10.09 17.14 4.78
N ASN A 283 9.18 16.23 5.03
CA ASN A 283 7.88 16.49 5.67
C ASN A 283 7.85 16.20 7.18
N PHE A 284 8.79 15.40 7.65
CA PHE A 284 8.90 15.01 9.06
C PHE A 284 10.34 15.29 9.50
N ASN A 285 10.58 15.94 10.61
CA ASN A 285 11.91 16.16 11.19
C ASN A 285 12.58 14.81 11.54
N MET A 286 12.83 13.97 10.54
CA MET A 286 13.49 12.68 10.71
C MET A 286 15.00 12.91 10.80
N SER A 287 15.58 12.67 11.98
CA SER A 287 17.04 12.62 12.11
C SER A 287 17.61 11.58 11.14
N THR A 288 18.60 11.98 10.37
CA THR A 288 19.41 11.05 9.58
C THR A 288 20.05 10.04 10.51
N LYS A 289 19.60 8.78 10.49
CA LYS A 289 20.51 7.69 10.88
C LYS A 289 21.54 7.61 9.77
N GLU A 290 22.77 8.10 10.04
CA GLU A 290 23.90 7.78 9.17
C GLU A 290 24.02 6.25 9.08
N PRO A 291 24.31 5.69 7.91
CA PRO A 291 24.64 4.27 7.80
C PRO A 291 25.77 3.99 8.80
N GLN A 292 25.57 3.07 9.71
CA GLN A 292 26.67 2.54 10.49
C GLN A 292 27.49 1.68 9.54
N ASP A 293 28.72 2.18 9.22
CA ASP A 293 29.75 1.47 8.45
C ASP A 293 30.11 0.11 9.07
#